data_a83e1d452888cb2ccf464df6c10eb9d4
#
_entry.id   a83e1d452888cb2ccf464df6c10eb9d4
#
_cell.length_a   1.000
_cell.length_b   1.000
_cell.length_c   1.000
_cell.angle_alpha   90.00
_cell.angle_beta   90.00
_cell.angle_gamma   90.00
#
_symmetry.space_group_name_H-M   'P 1'
#
loop_
_entity.id
_entity.type
_entity.pdbx_description
1 polymer ?
#
loop_
_entity_poly.entity_id
_entity_poly.type
_entity_poly.pdbx_seq_one_letter_code
_entity_poly.pdbx_strand_id
1 'polypeptide(L)'
;MLTEDRQQLILRELALNGSLNASEFAAKLGTSGMTVRRDLAVLAEQGLLERVHGGAIPVGGKPSAGPATQPSTSWRPGGRRPLATIGMIVPSASYYFPGVIRGAEAAAQEAGVRLVLGVTNYSDAEERRQLRRLYEHGVDGILITPSGQSLAGTETLDLLAEAEVPVVVVERSIDDALDHGRLEAVRSDHVRGSEIAVNHLLGLGHRKIAICLRENSPTAPQLIDGFHLAMHRAGHARDDSMVRAMSRAQNDPQAHRELVDRILDWCGSAEVTAAVVHTDEDALQFVSACLERQIRVPEDFAIVSYDDEIAALGAVPLTAVAPPKYDVGHQALVMCLSRIGARRGSTSALQRVNLSPALEVRGSTQV
;
A
#
# COMPACT_ATOMS: atom_id res chain seq x y z
N MET A 1 -16.61 23.91 21.55
CA MET A 1 -16.05 22.85 22.42
C MET A 1 -15.40 23.51 23.61
N LEU A 2 -15.78 23.13 24.81
CA LEU A 2 -15.24 23.66 26.06
C LEU A 2 -13.77 23.22 26.23
N THR A 3 -13.02 23.97 27.07
CA THR A 3 -11.59 23.66 27.32
C THR A 3 -11.41 22.30 27.96
N GLU A 4 -12.28 21.94 28.92
CA GLU A 4 -12.24 20.64 29.61
C GLU A 4 -12.47 19.46 28.65
N ASP A 5 -13.46 19.57 27.75
CA ASP A 5 -13.74 18.53 26.75
C ASP A 5 -12.51 18.30 25.84
N ARG A 6 -11.84 19.37 25.45
CA ARG A 6 -10.66 19.29 24.58
C ARG A 6 -9.47 18.70 25.32
N GLN A 7 -9.28 19.01 26.58
CA GLN A 7 -8.24 18.41 27.43
C GLN A 7 -8.46 16.92 27.65
N GLN A 8 -9.72 16.48 27.85
CA GLN A 8 -10.04 15.05 27.92
C GLN A 8 -9.74 14.31 26.60
N LEU A 9 -10.05 14.94 25.47
CA LEU A 9 -9.72 14.37 24.17
C LEU A 9 -8.20 14.25 23.94
N ILE A 10 -7.42 15.22 24.41
CA ILE A 10 -5.95 15.17 24.40
C ILE A 10 -5.43 13.96 25.18
N LEU A 11 -5.91 13.77 26.42
CA LEU A 11 -5.49 12.66 27.27
C LEU A 11 -5.90 11.30 26.68
N ARG A 12 -7.09 11.23 26.09
CA ARG A 12 -7.57 10.03 25.39
C ARG A 12 -6.73 9.69 24.16
N GLU A 13 -6.40 10.69 23.33
CA GLU A 13 -5.54 10.51 22.16
C GLU A 13 -4.15 10.02 22.57
N LEU A 14 -3.59 10.57 23.66
CA LEU A 14 -2.31 10.14 24.22
C LEU A 14 -2.36 8.70 24.75
N ALA A 15 -3.46 8.30 25.41
CA ALA A 15 -3.63 6.94 25.92
C ALA A 15 -3.74 5.91 24.79
N LEU A 16 -4.35 6.28 23.65
CA LEU A 16 -4.54 5.39 22.50
C LEU A 16 -3.30 5.30 21.60
N ASN A 17 -2.62 6.43 21.35
CA ASN A 17 -1.57 6.53 20.33
C ASN A 17 -0.16 6.70 20.92
N GLY A 18 -0.03 6.81 22.24
CA GLY A 18 1.26 6.97 22.92
C GLY A 18 1.99 8.29 22.65
N SER A 19 1.49 9.13 21.75
CA SER A 19 2.00 10.47 21.44
C SER A 19 0.93 11.32 20.74
N LEU A 20 1.08 12.65 20.78
CA LEU A 20 0.18 13.60 20.14
C LEU A 20 0.96 14.71 19.46
N ASN A 21 0.70 14.95 18.17
CA ASN A 21 1.17 16.12 17.44
C ASN A 21 0.17 17.26 17.55
N ALA A 22 0.58 18.42 18.08
CA ALA A 22 -0.30 19.54 18.34
C ALA A 22 -0.94 20.14 17.09
N SER A 23 -0.24 20.14 15.96
CA SER A 23 -0.74 20.72 14.70
C SER A 23 -1.75 19.82 14.02
N GLU A 24 -1.50 18.52 13.97
CA GLU A 24 -2.41 17.50 13.41
C GLU A 24 -3.68 17.40 14.26
N PHE A 25 -3.53 17.37 15.58
CA PHE A 25 -4.66 17.31 16.49
C PHE A 25 -5.54 18.57 16.43
N ALA A 26 -4.92 19.76 16.24
CA ALA A 26 -5.64 21.00 16.04
C ALA A 26 -6.48 20.97 14.75
N ALA A 27 -5.92 20.46 13.66
CA ALA A 27 -6.62 20.28 12.38
C ALA A 27 -7.81 19.31 12.53
N LYS A 28 -7.61 18.18 13.23
CA LYS A 28 -8.65 17.18 13.51
C LYS A 28 -9.83 17.74 14.31
N LEU A 29 -9.58 18.70 15.20
CA LEU A 29 -10.61 19.35 16.03
C LEU A 29 -11.16 20.67 15.46
N GLY A 30 -10.68 21.12 14.31
CA GLY A 30 -11.09 22.41 13.73
C GLY A 30 -10.71 23.61 14.61
N THR A 31 -9.59 23.53 15.36
CA THR A 31 -9.11 24.59 16.26
C THR A 31 -7.72 25.08 15.88
N SER A 32 -7.21 26.12 16.55
CA SER A 32 -5.87 26.62 16.27
C SER A 32 -4.78 25.79 16.98
N GLY A 33 -3.62 25.58 16.32
CA GLY A 33 -2.47 24.92 16.94
C GLY A 33 -1.97 25.63 18.22
N MET A 34 -2.20 26.95 18.33
CA MET A 34 -1.87 27.73 19.54
C MET A 34 -2.78 27.32 20.71
N THR A 35 -4.05 27.09 20.46
CA THR A 35 -5.04 26.64 21.46
C THR A 35 -4.63 25.28 22.03
N VAL A 36 -4.32 24.31 21.15
CA VAL A 36 -3.86 22.97 21.58
C VAL A 36 -2.55 23.05 22.36
N ARG A 37 -1.58 23.85 21.92
CA ARG A 37 -0.31 24.03 22.66
C ARG A 37 -0.51 24.61 24.05
N ARG A 38 -1.51 25.49 24.24
CA ARG A 38 -1.87 26.05 25.55
C ARG A 38 -2.48 24.99 26.46
N ASP A 39 -3.38 24.15 25.92
CA ASP A 39 -3.96 23.04 26.68
C ASP A 39 -2.89 22.01 27.09
N LEU A 40 -1.96 21.69 26.19
CA LEU A 40 -0.82 20.80 26.50
C LEU A 40 0.08 21.38 27.59
N ALA A 41 0.25 22.72 27.67
CA ALA A 41 1.01 23.37 28.73
C ALA A 41 0.32 23.20 30.07
N VAL A 42 -1.00 23.44 30.15
CA VAL A 42 -1.78 23.27 31.38
C VAL A 42 -1.76 21.82 31.88
N LEU A 43 -1.95 20.85 30.99
CA LEU A 43 -1.93 19.44 31.34
C LEU A 43 -0.53 18.95 31.78
N ALA A 44 0.52 19.52 31.21
CA ALA A 44 1.90 19.25 31.65
C ALA A 44 2.21 19.83 33.03
N GLU A 45 1.74 21.04 33.35
CA GLU A 45 1.84 21.63 34.68
C GLU A 45 1.07 20.81 35.75
N GLN A 46 0.00 20.15 35.34
CA GLN A 46 -0.75 19.21 36.18
C GLN A 46 -0.08 17.83 36.29
N GLY A 47 1.01 17.58 35.61
CA GLY A 47 1.72 16.31 35.61
C GLY A 47 0.99 15.16 34.92
N LEU A 48 0.03 15.46 34.04
CA LEU A 48 -0.78 14.48 33.31
C LEU A 48 -0.18 14.03 31.99
N LEU A 49 0.81 14.76 31.48
CA LEU A 49 1.56 14.43 30.28
C LEU A 49 2.94 15.12 30.31
N GLU A 50 3.83 14.68 29.42
CA GLU A 50 5.14 15.32 29.20
C GLU A 50 5.14 15.99 27.82
N ARG A 51 5.61 17.27 27.77
CA ARG A 51 5.73 17.99 26.49
C ARG A 51 6.99 17.57 25.73
N VAL A 52 6.82 17.31 24.45
CA VAL A 52 7.90 17.08 23.50
C VAL A 52 7.85 18.12 22.38
N HIS A 53 8.90 18.17 21.54
CA HIS A 53 8.92 19.12 20.43
C HIS A 53 7.76 18.87 19.46
N GLY A 54 6.84 19.83 19.36
CA GLY A 54 5.65 19.75 18.49
C GLY A 54 4.43 19.03 19.08
N GLY A 55 4.49 18.49 20.33
CA GLY A 55 3.39 17.71 20.88
C GLY A 55 3.52 17.32 22.34
N ALA A 56 3.00 16.13 22.70
CA ALA A 56 3.07 15.57 24.03
C ALA A 56 3.13 14.03 24.02
N ILE A 57 3.60 13.44 25.15
CA ILE A 57 3.63 12.01 25.47
C ILE A 57 3.07 11.75 26.87
N PRO A 58 2.62 10.54 27.21
CA PRO A 58 2.22 10.18 28.58
C PRO A 58 3.38 10.32 29.55
N VAL A 59 3.10 10.63 30.82
CA VAL A 59 4.11 10.72 31.90
C VAL A 59 4.82 9.38 32.04
N GLY A 60 6.18 9.39 31.98
CA GLY A 60 7.00 8.18 32.04
C GLY A 60 6.95 7.32 30.76
N GLY A 61 6.27 7.76 29.73
CA GLY A 61 6.25 7.12 28.42
C GLY A 61 7.57 7.36 27.68
N LYS A 62 8.17 6.32 27.13
CA LYS A 62 9.21 6.53 26.11
C LYS A 62 8.52 7.14 24.90
N PRO A 63 9.11 8.17 24.23
CA PRO A 63 8.50 8.73 23.03
C PRO A 63 8.38 7.63 21.98
N SER A 64 7.13 7.24 21.69
CA SER A 64 6.79 6.45 20.53
C SER A 64 7.01 7.37 19.34
N ALA A 65 7.88 7.00 18.42
CA ALA A 65 8.17 7.77 17.22
C ALA A 65 6.93 7.79 16.31
N GLY A 66 6.11 8.81 16.47
CA GLY A 66 5.15 9.22 15.46
C GLY A 66 5.90 9.88 14.28
N PRO A 67 5.31 9.97 13.07
CA PRO A 67 6.00 10.40 11.87
C PRO A 67 6.54 11.82 12.01
N ALA A 68 7.83 11.94 12.27
CA ALA A 68 8.53 13.22 12.34
C ALA A 68 8.90 13.67 10.93
N THR A 69 8.13 14.61 10.41
CA THR A 69 8.57 15.48 9.32
C THR A 69 9.64 16.43 9.85
N GLN A 70 10.89 16.02 9.84
CA GLN A 70 12.12 16.82 9.61
C GLN A 70 13.37 15.99 9.93
N PRO A 71 14.47 16.13 9.19
CA PRO A 71 15.70 15.44 9.48
C PRO A 71 16.33 15.99 10.75
N SER A 72 16.10 15.33 11.88
CA SER A 72 16.91 15.59 13.06
C SER A 72 18.27 14.91 12.89
N THR A 73 19.24 15.67 12.43
CA THR A 73 20.66 15.36 12.57
C THR A 73 21.05 15.41 14.06
N SER A 74 20.57 14.46 14.85
CA SER A 74 21.17 14.17 16.16
C SER A 74 22.03 12.93 16.02
N TRP A 75 23.21 13.14 15.46
CA TRP A 75 24.30 12.19 15.48
C TRP A 75 24.67 11.88 16.94
N ARG A 76 24.41 10.65 17.42
CA ARG A 76 24.95 10.16 18.67
C ARG A 76 26.41 9.72 18.41
N PRO A 77 27.43 10.31 19.06
CA PRO A 77 28.77 9.82 18.95
C PRO A 77 28.89 8.45 19.63
N GLY A 78 29.07 7.38 18.83
CA GLY A 78 29.22 6.01 19.31
C GLY A 78 28.57 4.92 18.51
N GLY A 79 27.62 5.24 17.58
CA GLY A 79 27.05 4.27 16.64
C GLY A 79 28.02 3.99 15.48
N ARG A 80 28.23 2.73 15.11
CA ARG A 80 28.92 2.37 13.87
C ARG A 80 28.26 3.13 12.71
N ARG A 81 29.06 3.78 11.85
CA ARG A 81 28.58 4.42 10.63
C ARG A 81 27.84 3.35 9.81
N PRO A 82 26.62 3.62 9.31
CA PRO A 82 25.90 2.63 8.49
C PRO A 82 26.77 2.24 7.30
N LEU A 83 26.72 0.97 6.91
CA LEU A 83 27.51 0.44 5.80
C LEU A 83 27.12 1.06 4.47
N ALA A 84 25.86 1.43 4.33
CA ALA A 84 25.28 2.13 3.16
C ALA A 84 24.01 2.89 3.57
N THR A 85 23.59 3.82 2.72
CA THR A 85 22.28 4.51 2.83
C THR A 85 21.46 4.23 1.59
N ILE A 86 20.27 3.64 1.77
CA ILE A 86 19.35 3.29 0.69
C ILE A 86 18.15 4.22 0.74
N GLY A 87 17.83 4.86 -0.40
CA GLY A 87 16.61 5.62 -0.56
C GLY A 87 15.45 4.69 -0.94
N MET A 88 14.29 4.85 -0.30
CA MET A 88 13.07 4.15 -0.68
C MET A 88 11.97 5.17 -0.97
N ILE A 89 11.41 5.14 -2.18
CA ILE A 89 10.30 6.00 -2.60
C ILE A 89 9.07 5.15 -2.83
N VAL A 90 7.96 5.50 -2.16
CA VAL A 90 6.67 4.80 -2.28
C VAL A 90 5.54 5.79 -2.54
N PRO A 91 4.46 5.38 -3.24
CA PRO A 91 3.32 6.26 -3.52
C PRO A 91 2.54 6.64 -2.26
N SER A 92 2.51 5.77 -1.27
CA SER A 92 1.76 5.97 -0.03
C SER A 92 2.44 5.27 1.14
N ALA A 93 2.30 5.80 2.34
CA ALA A 93 2.70 5.13 3.59
C ALA A 93 1.51 4.50 4.32
N SER A 94 0.35 4.40 3.66
CA SER A 94 -0.88 3.82 4.20
C SER A 94 -1.35 2.64 3.36
N TYR A 95 -2.28 1.86 3.90
CA TYR A 95 -2.94 0.71 3.28
C TYR A 95 -1.93 -0.37 2.84
N TYR A 96 -1.57 -0.48 1.57
CA TYR A 96 -0.75 -1.55 0.97
C TYR A 96 0.74 -1.48 1.37
N PHE A 97 1.34 -0.30 1.28
CA PHE A 97 2.79 -0.11 1.38
C PHE A 97 3.43 -0.28 2.77
N PRO A 98 2.72 -0.15 3.91
CA PRO A 98 3.31 -0.45 5.21
C PRO A 98 3.93 -1.85 5.30
N GLY A 99 3.35 -2.86 4.62
CA GLY A 99 3.91 -4.20 4.52
C GLY A 99 5.27 -4.22 3.81
N VAL A 100 5.34 -3.57 2.66
CA VAL A 100 6.56 -3.44 1.83
C VAL A 100 7.64 -2.67 2.59
N ILE A 101 7.29 -1.54 3.22
CA ILE A 101 8.23 -0.73 4.00
C ILE A 101 8.82 -1.56 5.15
N ARG A 102 7.99 -2.27 5.93
CA ARG A 102 8.47 -3.13 7.03
C ARG A 102 9.45 -4.21 6.56
N GLY A 103 9.19 -4.83 5.39
CA GLY A 103 10.11 -5.80 4.81
C GLY A 103 11.47 -5.19 4.47
N ALA A 104 11.47 -4.03 3.82
CA ALA A 104 12.69 -3.31 3.50
C ALA A 104 13.43 -2.83 4.77
N GLU A 105 12.72 -2.34 5.80
CA GLU A 105 13.29 -1.95 7.08
C GLU A 105 13.95 -3.13 7.80
N ALA A 106 13.32 -4.31 7.80
CA ALA A 106 13.87 -5.51 8.41
C ALA A 106 15.19 -5.91 7.75
N ALA A 107 15.23 -5.99 6.42
CA ALA A 107 16.44 -6.29 5.68
C ALA A 107 17.54 -5.21 5.88
N ALA A 108 17.15 -3.94 6.02
CA ALA A 108 18.07 -2.85 6.31
C ALA A 108 18.70 -3.00 7.70
N GLN A 109 17.91 -3.38 8.70
CA GLN A 109 18.42 -3.64 10.06
C GLN A 109 19.38 -4.84 10.08
N GLU A 110 19.03 -5.93 9.42
CA GLU A 110 19.88 -7.13 9.30
C GLU A 110 21.24 -6.82 8.66
N ALA A 111 21.22 -5.99 7.62
CA ALA A 111 22.44 -5.60 6.90
C ALA A 111 23.22 -4.44 7.55
N GLY A 112 22.70 -3.78 8.59
CA GLY A 112 23.31 -2.62 9.22
C GLY A 112 23.39 -1.39 8.32
N VAL A 113 22.42 -1.23 7.41
CA VAL A 113 22.30 -0.09 6.49
C VAL A 113 21.19 0.87 6.93
N ARG A 114 21.24 2.10 6.45
CA ARG A 114 20.21 3.10 6.69
C ARG A 114 19.17 3.07 5.56
N LEU A 115 17.89 3.01 5.90
CA LEU A 115 16.81 3.26 4.96
C LEU A 115 16.27 4.68 5.13
N VAL A 116 16.10 5.42 4.02
CA VAL A 116 15.51 6.76 3.97
C VAL A 116 14.25 6.71 3.14
N LEU A 117 13.11 6.97 3.78
CA LEU A 117 11.80 6.86 3.15
C LEU A 117 11.33 8.20 2.57
N GLY A 118 10.88 8.18 1.30
CA GLY A 118 10.16 9.26 0.63
C GLY A 118 8.75 8.80 0.25
N VAL A 119 7.75 9.67 0.42
CA VAL A 119 6.36 9.39 0.05
C VAL A 119 5.91 10.42 -0.98
N THR A 120 5.32 9.96 -2.11
CA THR A 120 4.98 10.82 -3.25
C THR A 120 3.51 11.21 -3.31
N ASN A 121 2.63 10.52 -2.57
CA ASN A 121 1.17 10.67 -2.65
C ASN A 121 0.64 10.55 -4.09
N TYR A 122 1.21 9.62 -4.88
CA TYR A 122 0.89 9.38 -6.30
C TYR A 122 1.14 10.60 -7.19
N SER A 123 2.05 11.51 -6.81
CA SER A 123 2.43 12.67 -7.59
C SER A 123 3.75 12.44 -8.32
N ASP A 124 3.73 12.44 -9.65
CA ASP A 124 4.92 12.31 -10.49
C ASP A 124 5.93 13.45 -10.25
N ALA A 125 5.43 14.67 -10.00
CA ALA A 125 6.29 15.81 -9.68
C ALA A 125 7.02 15.63 -8.34
N GLU A 126 6.31 15.10 -7.33
CA GLU A 126 6.91 14.78 -6.02
C GLU A 126 7.90 13.63 -6.13
N GLU A 127 7.59 12.61 -6.93
CA GLU A 127 8.47 11.47 -7.19
C GLU A 127 9.82 11.93 -7.75
N ARG A 128 9.80 12.74 -8.81
CA ARG A 128 11.02 13.32 -9.39
C ARG A 128 11.77 14.21 -8.40
N ARG A 129 11.06 14.96 -7.57
CA ARG A 129 11.67 15.80 -6.52
C ARG A 129 12.38 14.93 -5.47
N GLN A 130 11.75 13.84 -5.03
CA GLN A 130 12.36 12.91 -4.08
C GLN A 130 13.57 12.19 -4.67
N LEU A 131 13.50 11.76 -5.93
CA LEU A 131 14.63 11.15 -6.63
C LEU A 131 15.84 12.10 -6.69
N ARG A 132 15.64 13.35 -7.14
CA ARG A 132 16.74 14.35 -7.18
C ARG A 132 17.34 14.58 -5.80
N ARG A 133 16.51 14.68 -4.77
CA ARG A 133 17.00 14.82 -3.39
C ARG A 133 17.84 13.63 -2.93
N LEU A 134 17.45 12.40 -3.26
CA LEU A 134 18.24 11.21 -2.93
C LEU A 134 19.61 11.24 -3.63
N TYR A 135 19.66 11.61 -4.91
CA TYR A 135 20.91 11.77 -5.65
C TYR A 135 21.80 12.87 -5.04
N GLU A 136 21.26 14.03 -4.72
CA GLU A 136 21.99 15.14 -4.08
C GLU A 136 22.57 14.76 -2.70
N HIS A 137 21.87 13.89 -1.97
CA HIS A 137 22.33 13.41 -0.66
C HIS A 137 23.27 12.20 -0.74
N GLY A 138 23.57 11.72 -1.95
CA GLY A 138 24.55 10.66 -2.19
C GLY A 138 24.15 9.33 -1.56
N VAL A 139 22.92 8.85 -1.82
CA VAL A 139 22.52 7.50 -1.41
C VAL A 139 23.30 6.45 -2.21
N ASP A 140 23.49 5.27 -1.63
CA ASP A 140 24.23 4.17 -2.24
C ASP A 140 23.35 3.26 -3.11
N GLY A 141 22.04 3.39 -3.02
CA GLY A 141 21.06 2.64 -3.84
C GLY A 141 19.65 3.17 -3.65
N ILE A 142 18.77 2.80 -4.57
CA ILE A 142 17.37 3.28 -4.62
C ILE A 142 16.41 2.11 -4.80
N LEU A 143 15.36 2.09 -3.95
CA LEU A 143 14.15 1.31 -4.11
C LEU A 143 13.03 2.27 -4.49
N ILE A 144 12.29 2.01 -5.56
CA ILE A 144 11.22 2.90 -6.00
C ILE A 144 9.98 2.14 -6.44
N THR A 145 8.83 2.58 -5.93
CA THR A 145 7.54 2.24 -6.51
C THR A 145 7.03 3.44 -7.31
N PRO A 146 7.11 3.42 -8.63
CA PRO A 146 6.62 4.50 -9.47
C PRO A 146 5.14 4.84 -9.22
N SER A 147 4.82 6.13 -9.25
CA SER A 147 3.46 6.63 -9.01
C SER A 147 2.53 6.37 -10.19
N GLY A 148 3.06 6.37 -11.42
CA GLY A 148 2.31 6.17 -12.65
C GLY A 148 1.99 4.70 -12.97
N GLN A 149 1.19 4.49 -14.01
CA GLN A 149 0.84 3.17 -14.52
C GLN A 149 1.96 2.55 -15.38
N SER A 150 2.74 3.38 -16.05
CA SER A 150 3.85 3.01 -16.95
C SER A 150 5.05 3.90 -16.66
N LEU A 151 6.24 3.35 -16.80
CA LEU A 151 7.50 4.11 -16.77
C LEU A 151 7.90 4.59 -18.17
N ALA A 152 7.43 3.94 -19.23
CA ALA A 152 7.84 4.26 -20.61
C ALA A 152 7.57 5.72 -20.97
N GLY A 153 8.59 6.41 -21.47
CA GLY A 153 8.50 7.80 -21.91
C GLY A 153 8.32 8.82 -20.78
N THR A 154 8.58 8.45 -19.54
CA THR A 154 8.50 9.37 -18.39
C THR A 154 9.88 9.94 -18.03
N GLU A 155 9.91 11.18 -17.54
CA GLU A 155 11.13 11.79 -16.98
C GLU A 155 11.66 10.99 -15.76
N THR A 156 10.79 10.29 -15.04
CA THR A 156 11.20 9.37 -13.96
C THR A 156 12.09 8.26 -14.51
N LEU A 157 11.71 7.65 -15.64
CA LEU A 157 12.52 6.61 -16.29
C LEU A 157 13.90 7.14 -16.68
N ASP A 158 13.97 8.34 -17.27
CA ASP A 158 15.24 8.96 -17.66
C ASP A 158 16.15 9.15 -16.44
N LEU A 159 15.60 9.66 -15.31
CA LEU A 159 16.34 9.83 -14.06
C LEU A 159 16.83 8.49 -13.48
N LEU A 160 16.06 7.42 -13.61
CA LEU A 160 16.44 6.09 -13.13
C LEU A 160 17.49 5.45 -14.05
N ALA A 161 17.41 5.67 -15.35
CA ALA A 161 18.36 5.15 -16.33
C ALA A 161 19.75 5.80 -16.22
N GLU A 162 19.79 7.09 -15.85
CA GLU A 162 21.01 7.87 -15.62
C GLU A 162 21.63 7.62 -14.22
N ALA A 163 20.97 6.84 -13.36
CA ALA A 163 21.44 6.59 -12.00
C ALA A 163 22.81 5.87 -11.99
N GLU A 164 23.78 6.42 -11.28
CA GLU A 164 25.07 5.79 -11.05
C GLU A 164 25.04 4.74 -9.91
N VAL A 165 23.92 4.64 -9.21
CA VAL A 165 23.67 3.71 -8.10
C VAL A 165 22.67 2.62 -8.52
N PRO A 166 22.69 1.44 -7.86
CA PRO A 166 21.69 0.40 -8.11
C PRO A 166 20.26 0.91 -7.88
N VAL A 167 19.38 0.57 -8.81
CA VAL A 167 17.95 0.87 -8.74
C VAL A 167 17.15 -0.42 -8.80
N VAL A 168 16.23 -0.61 -7.86
CA VAL A 168 15.25 -1.70 -7.86
C VAL A 168 13.85 -1.10 -7.88
N VAL A 169 13.10 -1.42 -8.94
CA VAL A 169 11.68 -1.06 -9.04
C VAL A 169 10.86 -2.06 -8.23
N VAL A 170 9.98 -1.54 -7.38
CA VAL A 170 9.20 -2.31 -6.40
C VAL A 170 7.72 -2.24 -6.76
N GLU A 171 7.03 -3.38 -6.78
CA GLU A 171 5.58 -3.49 -7.02
C GLU A 171 5.08 -2.84 -8.32
N ARG A 172 5.95 -2.66 -9.29
CA ARG A 172 5.57 -2.19 -10.64
C ARG A 172 6.23 -3.04 -11.71
N SER A 173 5.55 -3.16 -12.86
CA SER A 173 6.16 -3.71 -14.06
C SER A 173 7.18 -2.73 -14.63
N ILE A 174 8.26 -3.31 -15.19
CA ILE A 174 9.23 -2.59 -16.03
C ILE A 174 9.25 -3.16 -17.44
N ASP A 175 8.23 -3.96 -17.80
CA ASP A 175 8.19 -4.68 -19.08
C ASP A 175 8.11 -3.71 -20.29
N ASP A 176 7.61 -2.51 -20.07
CA ASP A 176 7.56 -1.41 -21.01
C ASP A 176 8.83 -0.52 -21.03
N ALA A 177 9.79 -0.80 -20.15
CA ALA A 177 11.01 -0.01 -19.94
C ALA A 177 12.30 -0.83 -20.05
N LEU A 178 12.25 -2.04 -20.65
CA LEU A 178 13.33 -3.02 -20.66
C LEU A 178 14.61 -2.53 -21.36
N ASP A 179 14.50 -1.67 -22.33
CA ASP A 179 15.62 -1.15 -23.12
C ASP A 179 16.28 0.08 -22.46
N HIS A 180 15.75 0.53 -21.32
CA HIS A 180 16.22 1.71 -20.62
C HIS A 180 16.99 1.34 -19.35
N GLY A 181 18.31 1.32 -19.48
CA GLY A 181 19.19 1.19 -18.33
C GLY A 181 19.26 -0.21 -17.69
N ARG A 182 19.84 -0.27 -16.51
CA ARG A 182 20.10 -1.50 -15.74
C ARG A 182 19.10 -1.68 -14.61
N LEU A 183 17.82 -1.55 -14.90
CA LEU A 183 16.77 -1.66 -13.90
C LEU A 183 16.52 -3.11 -13.51
N GLU A 184 16.42 -3.33 -12.21
CA GLU A 184 15.93 -4.58 -11.62
C GLU A 184 14.55 -4.35 -11.02
N ALA A 185 13.78 -5.41 -10.86
CA ALA A 185 12.45 -5.32 -10.28
C ALA A 185 12.12 -6.49 -9.37
N VAL A 186 11.34 -6.20 -8.35
CA VAL A 186 10.66 -7.22 -7.54
C VAL A 186 9.22 -6.77 -7.30
N ARG A 187 8.28 -7.69 -7.53
CA ARG A 187 6.84 -7.41 -7.41
C ARG A 187 6.06 -8.65 -7.02
N SER A 188 4.85 -8.44 -6.54
CA SER A 188 3.85 -9.49 -6.44
C SER A 188 3.45 -9.98 -7.82
N ASP A 189 3.26 -11.29 -7.99
CA ASP A 189 2.74 -11.90 -9.21
C ASP A 189 1.21 -11.71 -9.26
N HIS A 190 0.77 -10.54 -9.72
CA HIS A 190 -0.63 -10.20 -9.77
C HIS A 190 -1.43 -11.03 -10.78
N VAL A 191 -0.80 -11.50 -11.87
CA VAL A 191 -1.41 -12.44 -12.80
C VAL A 191 -1.76 -13.73 -12.05
N ARG A 192 -0.79 -14.29 -11.34
CA ARG A 192 -0.99 -15.50 -10.53
C ARG A 192 -1.99 -15.28 -9.41
N GLY A 193 -1.99 -14.11 -8.76
CA GLY A 193 -2.96 -13.75 -7.73
C GLY A 193 -4.40 -13.79 -8.23
N SER A 194 -4.65 -13.19 -9.39
CA SER A 194 -5.97 -13.23 -10.03
C SER A 194 -6.36 -14.65 -10.45
N GLU A 195 -5.41 -15.44 -11.03
CA GLU A 195 -5.66 -16.86 -11.33
C GLU A 195 -6.08 -17.66 -10.09
N ILE A 196 -5.41 -17.46 -8.95
CA ILE A 196 -5.72 -18.16 -7.70
C ILE A 196 -7.15 -17.83 -7.25
N ALA A 197 -7.54 -16.55 -7.26
CA ALA A 197 -8.87 -16.11 -6.91
C ALA A 197 -9.96 -16.74 -7.79
N VAL A 198 -9.78 -16.68 -9.10
CA VAL A 198 -10.74 -17.22 -10.08
C VAL A 198 -10.82 -18.73 -9.99
N ASN A 199 -9.69 -19.44 -9.89
CA ASN A 199 -9.65 -20.88 -9.74
C ASN A 199 -10.36 -21.36 -8.46
N HIS A 200 -10.24 -20.60 -7.36
CA HIS A 200 -10.96 -20.87 -6.13
C HIS A 200 -12.49 -20.82 -6.38
N LEU A 201 -12.99 -19.74 -6.99
CA LEU A 201 -14.42 -19.60 -7.32
C LEU A 201 -14.90 -20.67 -8.29
N LEU A 202 -14.11 -21.00 -9.32
CA LEU A 202 -14.40 -22.09 -10.26
C LEU A 202 -14.49 -23.45 -9.55
N GLY A 203 -13.59 -23.67 -8.57
CA GLY A 203 -13.59 -24.88 -7.74
C GLY A 203 -14.84 -25.01 -6.87
N LEU A 204 -15.44 -23.91 -6.45
CA LEU A 204 -16.72 -23.85 -5.73
C LEU A 204 -17.94 -23.99 -6.64
N GLY A 205 -17.77 -24.11 -7.94
CA GLY A 205 -18.83 -24.35 -8.92
C GLY A 205 -19.32 -23.09 -9.64
N HIS A 206 -18.80 -21.89 -9.31
CA HIS A 206 -19.15 -20.67 -10.04
C HIS A 206 -18.65 -20.74 -11.48
N ARG A 207 -19.44 -20.24 -12.44
CA ARG A 207 -19.09 -20.24 -13.86
C ARG A 207 -19.19 -18.85 -14.48
N LYS A 208 -20.11 -18.02 -13.99
CA LYS A 208 -20.25 -16.61 -14.32
C LYS A 208 -19.66 -15.79 -13.21
N ILE A 209 -18.41 -15.38 -13.39
CA ILE A 209 -17.57 -14.66 -12.41
C ILE A 209 -17.26 -13.30 -12.99
N ALA A 210 -17.49 -12.23 -12.22
CA ALA A 210 -17.05 -10.89 -12.57
C ALA A 210 -15.68 -10.57 -11.95
N ILE A 211 -14.96 -9.61 -12.56
CA ILE A 211 -13.81 -8.97 -11.94
C ILE A 211 -14.03 -7.46 -11.91
N CYS A 212 -14.00 -6.87 -10.71
CA CYS A 212 -14.26 -5.46 -10.46
C CYS A 212 -12.96 -4.78 -10.05
N LEU A 213 -12.51 -3.79 -10.80
CA LEU A 213 -11.18 -3.20 -10.67
C LEU A 213 -11.23 -1.68 -10.65
N ARG A 214 -10.39 -1.05 -9.84
CA ARG A 214 -10.19 0.41 -9.89
C ARG A 214 -9.62 0.82 -11.25
N GLU A 215 -10.27 1.75 -11.91
CA GLU A 215 -10.04 2.14 -13.30
C GLU A 215 -8.59 2.57 -13.59
N ASN A 216 -7.96 3.25 -12.66
CA ASN A 216 -6.58 3.75 -12.82
C ASN A 216 -5.55 2.99 -11.95
N SER A 217 -5.85 1.75 -11.55
CA SER A 217 -4.89 0.95 -10.81
C SER A 217 -3.79 0.43 -11.71
N PRO A 218 -2.50 0.65 -11.36
CA PRO A 218 -1.38 0.06 -12.10
C PRO A 218 -1.38 -1.47 -12.10
N THR A 219 -2.13 -2.09 -11.18
CA THR A 219 -2.25 -3.54 -11.03
C THR A 219 -3.36 -4.13 -11.93
N ALA A 220 -4.35 -3.30 -12.33
CA ALA A 220 -5.53 -3.77 -13.07
C ALA A 220 -5.23 -4.58 -14.34
N PRO A 221 -4.27 -4.21 -15.22
CA PRO A 221 -3.98 -4.99 -16.41
C PRO A 221 -3.58 -6.44 -16.08
N GLN A 222 -2.71 -6.64 -15.09
CA GLN A 222 -2.25 -7.96 -14.69
C GLN A 222 -3.36 -8.79 -14.06
N LEU A 223 -4.27 -8.16 -13.30
CA LEU A 223 -5.43 -8.84 -12.73
C LEU A 223 -6.40 -9.30 -13.84
N ILE A 224 -6.61 -8.50 -14.88
CA ILE A 224 -7.41 -8.85 -16.06
C ILE A 224 -6.77 -10.03 -16.80
N ASP A 225 -5.47 -10.01 -17.00
CA ASP A 225 -4.75 -11.07 -17.70
C ASP A 225 -4.88 -12.40 -16.93
N GLY A 226 -4.68 -12.38 -15.60
CA GLY A 226 -4.84 -13.57 -14.75
C GLY A 226 -6.28 -14.09 -14.73
N PHE A 227 -7.26 -13.20 -14.70
CA PHE A 227 -8.69 -13.55 -14.80
C PHE A 227 -8.98 -14.31 -16.10
N HIS A 228 -8.61 -13.73 -17.24
CA HIS A 228 -8.83 -14.36 -18.53
C HIS A 228 -8.04 -15.67 -18.69
N LEU A 229 -6.84 -15.75 -18.17
CA LEU A 229 -6.03 -16.96 -18.20
C LEU A 229 -6.68 -18.11 -17.43
N ALA A 230 -7.21 -17.84 -16.23
CA ALA A 230 -7.93 -18.83 -15.43
C ALA A 230 -9.23 -19.28 -16.12
N MET A 231 -10.02 -18.35 -16.62
CA MET A 231 -11.28 -18.64 -17.33
C MET A 231 -11.01 -19.48 -18.60
N HIS A 232 -10.00 -19.11 -19.38
CA HIS A 232 -9.59 -19.86 -20.58
C HIS A 232 -9.15 -21.28 -20.25
N ARG A 233 -8.33 -21.50 -19.23
CA ARG A 233 -7.91 -22.84 -18.78
C ARG A 233 -9.09 -23.70 -18.31
N ALA A 234 -10.15 -23.08 -17.81
CA ALA A 234 -11.39 -23.74 -17.43
C ALA A 234 -12.34 -23.99 -18.63
N GLY A 235 -11.91 -23.66 -19.85
CA GLY A 235 -12.70 -23.89 -21.09
C GLY A 235 -13.69 -22.78 -21.43
N HIS A 236 -13.62 -21.62 -20.77
CA HIS A 236 -14.44 -20.46 -21.09
C HIS A 236 -13.77 -19.58 -22.16
N ALA A 237 -14.57 -19.05 -23.08
CA ALA A 237 -14.06 -18.03 -24.01
C ALA A 237 -13.76 -16.71 -23.28
N ARG A 238 -12.86 -15.90 -23.86
CA ARG A 238 -12.61 -14.55 -23.36
C ARG A 238 -13.90 -13.73 -23.42
N ASP A 239 -14.29 -13.15 -22.30
CA ASP A 239 -15.47 -12.29 -22.19
C ASP A 239 -15.10 -11.03 -21.39
N ASP A 240 -14.77 -9.96 -22.13
CA ASP A 240 -14.42 -8.68 -21.53
C ASP A 240 -15.64 -7.99 -20.88
N SER A 241 -16.88 -8.49 -21.14
CA SER A 241 -18.08 -7.99 -20.46
C SER A 241 -18.14 -8.38 -18.98
N MET A 242 -17.31 -9.31 -18.54
CA MET A 242 -17.18 -9.67 -17.11
C MET A 242 -16.23 -8.73 -16.35
N VAL A 243 -15.48 -7.88 -17.04
CA VAL A 243 -14.60 -6.87 -16.42
C VAL A 243 -15.39 -5.61 -16.12
N ARG A 244 -15.39 -5.16 -14.87
CA ARG A 244 -16.09 -3.96 -14.43
C ARG A 244 -15.09 -2.95 -13.86
N ALA A 245 -15.10 -1.76 -14.44
CA ALA A 245 -14.33 -0.65 -13.93
C ALA A 245 -15.07 -0.02 -12.74
N MET A 246 -14.32 0.20 -11.66
CA MET A 246 -14.77 0.92 -10.48
C MET A 246 -14.10 2.28 -10.46
N SER A 247 -14.78 3.30 -10.95
CA SER A 247 -14.33 4.68 -10.82
C SER A 247 -14.59 5.14 -9.39
N ARG A 248 -13.52 5.42 -8.64
CA ARG A 248 -13.67 6.18 -7.41
C ARG A 248 -13.89 7.64 -7.83
N ALA A 249 -15.11 8.12 -7.77
CA ALA A 249 -15.34 9.56 -7.69
C ALA A 249 -14.60 10.03 -6.43
N GLN A 250 -13.39 10.60 -6.64
CA GLN A 250 -12.55 11.05 -5.55
C GLN A 250 -13.39 11.97 -4.68
N ASN A 251 -13.71 11.54 -3.45
CA ASN A 251 -14.47 12.23 -2.41
C ASN A 251 -16.01 12.24 -2.52
N ASP A 252 -16.64 11.36 -3.30
CA ASP A 252 -18.11 11.21 -3.27
C ASP A 252 -18.51 9.78 -2.88
N PRO A 253 -18.73 9.50 -1.57
CA PRO A 253 -19.17 8.19 -1.09
C PRO A 253 -20.53 7.75 -1.67
N GLN A 254 -21.40 8.72 -2.00
CA GLN A 254 -22.71 8.43 -2.57
C GLN A 254 -22.59 7.91 -4.01
N ALA A 255 -21.79 8.59 -4.84
CA ALA A 255 -21.54 8.14 -6.22
C ALA A 255 -20.88 6.76 -6.27
N HIS A 256 -20.00 6.46 -5.32
CA HIS A 256 -19.38 5.13 -5.21
C HIS A 256 -20.41 4.06 -4.83
N ARG A 257 -21.29 4.32 -3.87
CA ARG A 257 -22.38 3.40 -3.50
C ARG A 257 -23.30 3.13 -4.68
N GLU A 258 -23.73 4.17 -5.39
CA GLU A 258 -24.56 4.04 -6.59
C GLU A 258 -23.87 3.21 -7.70
N LEU A 259 -22.55 3.30 -7.82
CA LEU A 259 -21.79 2.47 -8.76
C LEU A 259 -21.82 1.00 -8.36
N VAL A 260 -21.59 0.69 -7.08
CA VAL A 260 -21.68 -0.68 -6.55
C VAL A 260 -23.08 -1.25 -6.79
N ASP A 261 -24.13 -0.46 -6.52
CA ASP A 261 -25.52 -0.85 -6.75
C ASP A 261 -25.78 -1.19 -8.22
N ARG A 262 -25.33 -0.36 -9.17
CA ARG A 262 -25.46 -0.64 -10.61
C ARG A 262 -24.71 -1.90 -11.03
N ILE A 263 -23.54 -2.17 -10.45
CA ILE A 263 -22.78 -3.39 -10.74
C ILE A 263 -23.54 -4.62 -10.21
N LEU A 264 -24.12 -4.56 -9.01
CA LEU A 264 -24.94 -5.66 -8.46
C LEU A 264 -26.20 -5.90 -9.30
N ASP A 265 -26.89 -4.84 -9.77
CA ASP A 265 -28.03 -4.97 -10.68
C ASP A 265 -27.64 -5.67 -11.99
N TRP A 266 -26.46 -5.29 -12.53
CA TRP A 266 -25.92 -5.96 -13.70
C TRP A 266 -25.55 -7.42 -13.39
N CYS A 267 -24.93 -7.72 -12.24
CA CYS A 267 -24.63 -9.10 -11.83
C CYS A 267 -25.91 -9.95 -11.82
N GLY A 268 -27.00 -9.44 -11.25
CA GLY A 268 -28.29 -10.13 -11.24
C GLY A 268 -28.82 -10.40 -12.65
N SER A 269 -28.76 -9.39 -13.55
CA SER A 269 -29.26 -9.52 -14.93
C SER A 269 -28.42 -10.46 -15.80
N ALA A 270 -27.12 -10.52 -15.55
CA ALA A 270 -26.13 -11.36 -16.23
C ALA A 270 -26.00 -12.77 -15.58
N GLU A 271 -26.72 -13.02 -14.49
CA GLU A 271 -26.63 -14.26 -13.68
C GLU A 271 -25.22 -14.53 -13.16
N VAL A 272 -24.45 -13.46 -12.83
CA VAL A 272 -23.15 -13.54 -12.19
C VAL A 272 -23.34 -13.94 -10.72
N THR A 273 -22.64 -14.99 -10.29
CA THR A 273 -22.80 -15.56 -8.94
C THR A 273 -21.59 -15.32 -8.04
N ALA A 274 -20.51 -14.77 -8.58
CA ALA A 274 -19.30 -14.46 -7.80
C ALA A 274 -18.52 -13.32 -8.43
N ALA A 275 -17.73 -12.62 -7.61
CA ALA A 275 -16.84 -11.58 -8.09
C ALA A 275 -15.48 -11.62 -7.40
N VAL A 276 -14.42 -11.28 -8.15
CA VAL A 276 -13.14 -10.84 -7.64
C VAL A 276 -13.13 -9.31 -7.60
N VAL A 277 -12.92 -8.71 -6.44
CA VAL A 277 -13.01 -7.26 -6.24
C VAL A 277 -11.68 -6.71 -5.73
N HIS A 278 -11.07 -5.83 -6.47
CA HIS A 278 -9.86 -5.09 -6.09
C HIS A 278 -10.26 -3.63 -5.77
N THR A 279 -10.17 -3.23 -4.50
CA THR A 279 -9.43 -3.68 -3.31
C THR A 279 -10.36 -4.21 -2.20
N ASP A 280 -9.79 -4.50 -0.99
CA ASP A 280 -10.62 -4.87 0.18
C ASP A 280 -11.64 -3.79 0.53
N GLU A 281 -11.27 -2.51 0.46
CA GLU A 281 -12.18 -1.40 0.72
C GLU A 281 -13.41 -1.46 -0.19
N ASP A 282 -13.20 -1.74 -1.48
CA ASP A 282 -14.27 -1.84 -2.45
C ASP A 282 -15.08 -3.14 -2.24
N ALA A 283 -14.42 -4.25 -1.90
CA ALA A 283 -15.07 -5.52 -1.60
C ALA A 283 -15.96 -5.43 -0.34
N LEU A 284 -15.54 -4.70 0.69
CA LEU A 284 -16.37 -4.44 1.87
C LEU A 284 -17.63 -3.61 1.53
N GLN A 285 -17.53 -2.68 0.58
CA GLN A 285 -18.70 -1.95 0.09
C GLN A 285 -19.68 -2.88 -0.66
N PHE A 286 -19.16 -3.84 -1.46
CA PHE A 286 -19.99 -4.87 -2.08
C PHE A 286 -20.74 -5.70 -1.05
N VAL A 287 -20.05 -6.19 0.00
CA VAL A 287 -20.71 -6.93 1.10
C VAL A 287 -21.81 -6.10 1.75
N SER A 288 -21.55 -4.83 2.06
CA SER A 288 -22.53 -3.94 2.66
C SER A 288 -23.76 -3.77 1.77
N ALA A 289 -23.57 -3.55 0.47
CA ALA A 289 -24.65 -3.42 -0.50
C ALA A 289 -25.43 -4.74 -0.70
N CYS A 290 -24.77 -5.89 -0.66
CA CYS A 290 -25.42 -7.20 -0.68
C CYS A 290 -26.33 -7.37 0.54
N LEU A 291 -25.84 -7.08 1.74
CA LEU A 291 -26.61 -7.18 2.99
C LEU A 291 -27.84 -6.25 2.99
N GLU A 292 -27.68 -5.00 2.54
CA GLU A 292 -28.80 -4.04 2.41
C GLU A 292 -29.90 -4.55 1.44
N ARG A 293 -29.51 -5.32 0.42
CA ARG A 293 -30.40 -5.93 -0.59
C ARG A 293 -30.87 -7.33 -0.23
N GLN A 294 -30.52 -7.84 0.95
CA GLN A 294 -30.84 -9.21 1.41
C GLN A 294 -30.23 -10.29 0.50
N ILE A 295 -29.14 -10.00 -0.20
CA ILE A 295 -28.31 -10.96 -0.93
C ILE A 295 -27.34 -11.59 0.06
N ARG A 296 -27.42 -12.90 0.25
CA ARG A 296 -26.58 -13.62 1.19
C ARG A 296 -25.17 -13.83 0.60
N VAL A 297 -24.16 -13.54 1.40
CA VAL A 297 -22.76 -13.80 1.07
C VAL A 297 -22.26 -14.90 2.02
N PRO A 298 -21.87 -16.08 1.52
CA PRO A 298 -21.57 -16.41 0.12
C PRO A 298 -22.72 -17.10 -0.65
N GLU A 299 -23.86 -17.46 -0.04
CA GLU A 299 -24.83 -18.41 -0.59
C GLU A 299 -25.46 -17.93 -1.92
N ASP A 300 -25.76 -16.65 -2.04
CA ASP A 300 -26.35 -16.06 -3.24
C ASP A 300 -25.29 -15.39 -4.13
N PHE A 301 -24.21 -14.84 -3.51
CA PHE A 301 -23.13 -14.15 -4.20
C PHE A 301 -21.80 -14.28 -3.46
N ALA A 302 -20.81 -14.95 -4.04
CA ALA A 302 -19.50 -15.13 -3.44
C ALA A 302 -18.55 -13.98 -3.82
N ILE A 303 -17.70 -13.55 -2.87
CA ILE A 303 -16.77 -12.44 -3.08
C ILE A 303 -15.35 -12.85 -2.66
N VAL A 304 -14.38 -12.64 -3.55
CA VAL A 304 -12.95 -12.70 -3.24
C VAL A 304 -12.40 -11.28 -3.35
N SER A 305 -11.78 -10.77 -2.28
CA SER A 305 -11.10 -9.48 -2.30
C SER A 305 -9.63 -9.60 -2.72
N TYR A 306 -8.98 -8.47 -2.90
CA TYR A 306 -7.57 -8.39 -3.24
C TYR A 306 -6.88 -7.37 -2.33
N ASP A 307 -5.69 -7.73 -1.82
CA ASP A 307 -4.72 -7.05 -0.97
C ASP A 307 -4.59 -7.64 0.44
N ASP A 308 -5.65 -8.13 1.06
CA ASP A 308 -5.70 -8.71 2.43
C ASP A 308 -5.12 -7.75 3.52
N GLU A 309 -5.53 -6.49 3.47
CA GLU A 309 -5.18 -5.50 4.51
C GLU A 309 -6.27 -5.37 5.58
N ILE A 310 -7.53 -5.34 5.15
CA ILE A 310 -8.70 -5.17 6.01
C ILE A 310 -9.81 -6.17 5.70
N ALA A 311 -9.55 -7.14 4.84
CA ALA A 311 -10.50 -8.17 4.39
C ALA A 311 -11.18 -8.93 5.54
N ALA A 312 -10.45 -9.19 6.61
CA ALA A 312 -10.95 -9.91 7.79
C ALA A 312 -11.91 -9.08 8.66
N LEU A 313 -12.01 -7.75 8.46
CA LEU A 313 -12.74 -6.83 9.35
C LEU A 313 -14.21 -6.61 8.95
N GLY A 314 -14.65 -7.18 7.84
CA GLY A 314 -16.03 -7.04 7.36
C GLY A 314 -17.07 -7.77 8.21
N ALA A 315 -18.34 -7.40 8.05
CA ALA A 315 -19.48 -8.13 8.64
C ALA A 315 -19.50 -9.60 8.19
N VAL A 316 -19.06 -9.87 6.96
CA VAL A 316 -18.66 -11.17 6.47
C VAL A 316 -17.15 -11.08 6.20
N PRO A 317 -16.30 -11.85 6.91
CA PRO A 317 -14.86 -11.87 6.66
C PRO A 317 -14.57 -12.32 5.23
N LEU A 318 -13.84 -11.50 4.47
CA LEU A 318 -13.59 -11.74 3.05
C LEU A 318 -12.46 -12.74 2.83
N THR A 319 -12.71 -13.73 1.96
CA THR A 319 -11.65 -14.47 1.29
C THR A 319 -10.85 -13.47 0.46
N ALA A 320 -9.54 -13.48 0.59
CA ALA A 320 -8.69 -12.47 -0.03
C ALA A 320 -7.43 -13.05 -0.65
N VAL A 321 -7.02 -12.51 -1.78
CA VAL A 321 -5.66 -12.69 -2.29
C VAL A 321 -4.73 -11.82 -1.47
N ALA A 322 -3.69 -12.43 -0.90
CA ALA A 322 -2.69 -11.81 -0.04
C ALA A 322 -1.34 -11.68 -0.79
N PRO A 323 -1.03 -10.54 -1.41
CA PRO A 323 0.28 -10.28 -1.97
C PRO A 323 1.38 -10.34 -0.89
N PRO A 324 2.57 -10.90 -1.18
CA PRO A 324 3.65 -11.08 -0.20
C PRO A 324 4.42 -9.76 0.03
N LYS A 325 3.72 -8.72 0.47
CA LYS A 325 4.23 -7.35 0.60
C LYS A 325 5.52 -7.23 1.41
N TYR A 326 5.58 -7.95 2.53
CA TYR A 326 6.79 -7.98 3.36
C TYR A 326 7.98 -8.56 2.59
N ASP A 327 7.77 -9.71 1.92
CA ASP A 327 8.84 -10.38 1.18
C ASP A 327 9.29 -9.57 -0.03
N VAL A 328 8.36 -8.85 -0.68
CA VAL A 328 8.70 -7.90 -1.76
C VAL A 328 9.65 -6.82 -1.27
N GLY A 329 9.32 -6.16 -0.16
CA GLY A 329 10.18 -5.12 0.42
C GLY A 329 11.54 -5.65 0.87
N HIS A 330 11.56 -6.78 1.55
CA HIS A 330 12.78 -7.45 1.99
C HIS A 330 13.66 -7.81 0.80
N GLN A 331 13.10 -8.49 -0.20
CA GLN A 331 13.83 -8.91 -1.40
C GLN A 331 14.36 -7.72 -2.21
N ALA A 332 13.60 -6.62 -2.28
CA ALA A 332 14.04 -5.40 -2.96
C ALA A 332 15.34 -4.87 -2.37
N LEU A 333 15.42 -4.78 -1.03
CA LEU A 333 16.61 -4.32 -0.37
C LEU A 333 17.79 -5.29 -0.55
N VAL A 334 17.56 -6.59 -0.40
CA VAL A 334 18.60 -7.62 -0.63
C VAL A 334 19.16 -7.53 -2.04
N MET A 335 18.31 -7.38 -3.06
CA MET A 335 18.74 -7.20 -4.45
C MET A 335 19.59 -5.93 -4.61
N CYS A 336 19.16 -4.81 -4.08
CA CYS A 336 19.91 -3.54 -4.12
C CYS A 336 21.30 -3.69 -3.47
N LEU A 337 21.37 -4.28 -2.28
CA LEU A 337 22.63 -4.49 -1.57
C LEU A 337 23.57 -5.43 -2.31
N SER A 338 23.04 -6.45 -2.98
CA SER A 338 23.87 -7.38 -3.76
C SER A 338 24.61 -6.65 -4.90
N ARG A 339 24.00 -5.62 -5.47
CA ARG A 339 24.63 -4.76 -6.50
C ARG A 339 25.69 -3.82 -5.94
N ILE A 340 25.46 -3.26 -4.75
CA ILE A 340 26.43 -2.40 -4.07
C ILE A 340 27.69 -3.21 -3.72
N GLY A 341 27.51 -4.46 -3.26
CA GLY A 341 28.62 -5.36 -2.92
C GLY A 341 29.35 -5.98 -4.12
N ALA A 342 28.76 -5.92 -5.32
CA ALA A 342 29.39 -6.48 -6.51
C ALA A 342 30.62 -5.64 -6.91
N ARG A 343 31.74 -6.33 -7.23
CA ARG A 343 32.94 -5.65 -7.76
C ARG A 343 32.57 -4.88 -9.03
N ARG A 344 33.05 -3.65 -9.20
CA ARG A 344 32.93 -2.89 -10.45
C ARG A 344 33.47 -3.78 -11.60
N GLY A 345 32.58 -4.07 -12.56
CA GLY A 345 32.86 -4.97 -13.68
C GLY A 345 32.31 -6.39 -13.56
N SER A 346 31.66 -6.75 -12.45
CA SER A 346 30.92 -8.02 -12.36
C SER A 346 29.68 -7.96 -13.27
N THR A 347 29.58 -8.91 -14.21
CA THR A 347 28.46 -9.08 -15.14
C THR A 347 27.39 -9.98 -14.53
N SER A 348 26.88 -9.63 -13.35
CA SER A 348 25.73 -10.37 -12.81
C SER A 348 24.48 -10.09 -13.64
N ALA A 349 23.68 -11.13 -13.93
CA ALA A 349 22.41 -10.96 -14.63
C ALA A 349 21.48 -10.00 -13.90
N LEU A 350 20.73 -9.20 -14.66
CA LEU A 350 19.66 -8.38 -14.09
C LEU A 350 18.51 -9.27 -13.60
N GLN A 351 18.00 -8.97 -12.42
CA GLN A 351 16.97 -9.76 -11.79
C GLN A 351 15.60 -9.10 -11.91
N ARG A 352 14.60 -9.89 -12.29
CA ARG A 352 13.18 -9.52 -12.25
C ARG A 352 12.46 -10.65 -11.54
N VAL A 353 12.00 -10.35 -10.33
CA VAL A 353 11.46 -11.36 -9.41
C VAL A 353 9.97 -11.10 -9.23
N ASN A 354 9.16 -12.12 -9.50
CA ASN A 354 7.74 -12.14 -9.18
C ASN A 354 7.52 -13.09 -8.01
N LEU A 355 6.93 -12.60 -6.93
CA LEU A 355 6.62 -13.38 -5.73
C LEU A 355 5.13 -13.77 -5.74
N SER A 356 4.86 -15.05 -5.56
CA SER A 356 3.49 -15.57 -5.63
C SER A 356 2.64 -15.14 -4.44
N PRO A 357 1.45 -14.55 -4.66
CA PRO A 357 0.47 -14.31 -3.61
C PRO A 357 -0.08 -15.62 -3.03
N ALA A 358 -0.61 -15.54 -1.80
CA ALA A 358 -1.42 -16.57 -1.17
C ALA A 358 -2.92 -16.25 -1.30
N LEU A 359 -3.78 -17.22 -0.98
CA LEU A 359 -5.22 -17.03 -0.82
C LEU A 359 -5.59 -17.35 0.62
N GLU A 360 -6.14 -16.36 1.30
CA GLU A 360 -6.69 -16.47 2.65
C GLU A 360 -8.20 -16.72 2.57
N VAL A 361 -8.61 -17.98 2.75
CA VAL A 361 -10.01 -18.37 2.60
C VAL A 361 -10.79 -18.06 3.87
N ARG A 362 -11.91 -17.33 3.74
CA ARG A 362 -12.78 -16.88 4.83
C ARG A 362 -14.26 -17.00 4.46
N GLY A 363 -15.14 -16.41 5.29
CA GLY A 363 -16.59 -16.56 5.22
C GLY A 363 -17.25 -16.12 3.91
N SER A 364 -16.66 -15.23 3.13
CA SER A 364 -17.30 -14.75 1.89
C SER A 364 -17.27 -15.75 0.72
N THR A 365 -16.66 -16.93 0.92
CA THR A 365 -16.66 -18.05 -0.04
C THR A 365 -16.81 -19.41 0.64
N GLN A 366 -16.99 -19.47 1.95
CA GLN A 366 -17.23 -20.71 2.70
C GLN A 366 -18.71 -20.75 3.15
N VAL A 367 -19.44 -21.79 2.77
CA VAL A 367 -20.79 -22.09 3.23
C VAL A 367 -20.73 -22.94 4.48
#